data_8a81193a91d5c77dc0419df0481dd76c
#
_entry.id   8a81193a91d5c77dc0419df0481dd76c
#
_cell.length_a   1.000
_cell.length_b   1.000
_cell.length_c   1.000
_cell.angle_alpha   90.00
_cell.angle_beta   90.00
_cell.angle_gamma   90.00
#
_symmetry.space_group_name_H-M   'P 1'
#
loop_
_entity.id
_entity.type
_entity.pdbx_description
1 polymer ?
#
loop_
_entity_poly.entity_id
_entity_poly.type
_entity_poly.pdbx_seq_one_letter_code
_entity_poly.pdbx_strand_id
1 'polypeptide(L)'
;RLDVVVSQLEAEIAKGGKGDVHVYATAEERNDYVKDILKGCKKVGINSDAALYSMVNYFKRMNDGIEVVDSLPAINATVNVKERSEIDTISKACDISSKVASKLPEMISEGVSEAEVASEMDVMMRRLGGTGNAFDTIAAFGPYSAEPHHTPCDYRLKRGDAALFDFGSRFGRYCSDLTRTIFLGEPVEKLKRAYEIVLNAQEAGIERTRPGAKASEVDAAARELIDSTEFKGLFIHSF
;
A
#
# COMPACT_ATOMS: atom_id res chain seq x y z
N ARG A 1 20.95 -19.24 -9.01
CA ARG A 1 21.29 -19.51 -7.63
C ARG A 1 20.71 -18.38 -6.76
N LEU A 2 20.13 -18.70 -5.61
CA LEU A 2 19.65 -17.75 -4.62
C LEU A 2 20.51 -17.89 -3.37
N ASP A 3 21.20 -16.83 -2.99
CA ASP A 3 22.00 -16.74 -1.76
C ASP A 3 21.33 -15.80 -0.77
N VAL A 4 21.21 -16.21 0.48
CA VAL A 4 20.60 -15.44 1.56
C VAL A 4 21.64 -15.21 2.64
N VAL A 5 22.09 -13.99 2.84
CA VAL A 5 23.09 -13.61 3.82
C VAL A 5 22.41 -12.95 5.01
N VAL A 6 22.39 -13.61 6.14
CA VAL A 6 21.64 -13.17 7.35
C VAL A 6 22.49 -13.23 8.61
N SER A 7 22.12 -12.40 9.58
CA SER A 7 22.72 -12.47 10.91
C SER A 7 22.27 -13.75 11.67
N GLN A 8 22.98 -14.11 12.72
CA GLN A 8 22.58 -15.20 13.61
C GLN A 8 21.16 -15.01 14.19
N LEU A 9 20.72 -13.77 14.37
CA LEU A 9 19.38 -13.45 14.89
C LEU A 9 18.25 -13.85 13.93
N GLU A 10 18.54 -13.92 12.64
CA GLU A 10 17.55 -14.21 11.58
C GLU A 10 17.71 -15.63 11.01
N ALA A 11 18.71 -16.38 11.50
CA ALA A 11 19.07 -17.68 10.95
C ALA A 11 17.91 -18.69 10.93
N GLU A 12 17.12 -18.75 12.00
CA GLU A 12 15.98 -19.69 12.07
C GLU A 12 14.87 -19.34 11.07
N ILE A 13 14.60 -18.05 10.86
CA ILE A 13 13.61 -17.60 9.86
C ILE A 13 14.11 -17.92 8.46
N ALA A 14 15.40 -17.73 8.19
CA ALA A 14 15.98 -17.95 6.88
C ALA A 14 16.00 -19.43 6.47
N LYS A 15 16.14 -20.37 7.42
CA LYS A 15 16.11 -21.82 7.17
C LYS A 15 14.82 -22.33 6.52
N GLY A 16 13.69 -21.64 6.72
CA GLY A 16 12.41 -21.96 6.10
C GLY A 16 12.26 -21.47 4.65
N GLY A 17 13.22 -20.71 4.15
CA GLY A 17 13.22 -20.12 2.82
C GLY A 17 13.83 -21.03 1.74
N LYS A 18 13.76 -20.59 0.48
CA LYS A 18 14.45 -21.20 -0.65
C LYS A 18 15.80 -20.50 -0.83
N GLY A 19 16.88 -21.28 -1.04
CA GLY A 19 18.21 -20.76 -1.34
C GLY A 19 19.29 -21.22 -0.37
N ASP A 20 20.54 -20.88 -0.67
CA ASP A 20 21.70 -21.17 0.15
C ASP A 20 21.82 -20.10 1.25
N VAL A 21 21.66 -20.50 2.51
CA VAL A 21 21.67 -19.58 3.64
C VAL A 21 23.07 -19.47 4.23
N HIS A 22 23.61 -18.25 4.23
CA HIS A 22 24.91 -17.88 4.81
C HIS A 22 24.66 -17.08 6.09
N VAL A 23 24.96 -17.69 7.24
CA VAL A 23 24.75 -17.07 8.56
C VAL A 23 26.07 -16.45 9.05
N TYR A 24 26.04 -15.15 9.39
CA TYR A 24 27.19 -14.47 9.93
C TYR A 24 27.00 -14.03 11.40
N ALA A 25 28.09 -14.08 12.17
CA ALA A 25 28.18 -13.53 13.52
C ALA A 25 28.82 -12.13 13.54
N THR A 26 29.72 -11.86 12.60
CA THR A 26 30.49 -10.62 12.52
C THR A 26 30.31 -9.91 11.19
N ALA A 27 30.60 -8.59 11.17
CA ALA A 27 30.58 -7.83 9.93
C ALA A 27 31.65 -8.32 8.93
N GLU A 28 32.73 -8.91 9.42
CA GLU A 28 33.82 -9.45 8.61
C GLU A 28 33.36 -10.70 7.86
N GLU A 29 32.74 -11.66 8.55
CA GLU A 29 32.14 -12.84 7.94
C GLU A 29 31.08 -12.47 6.89
N ARG A 30 30.19 -11.50 7.20
CA ARG A 30 29.21 -10.99 6.22
C ARG A 30 29.90 -10.48 4.95
N ASN A 31 30.96 -9.69 5.11
CA ASN A 31 31.69 -9.11 3.99
C ASN A 31 32.35 -10.21 3.14
N ASP A 32 32.86 -11.26 3.77
CA ASP A 32 33.51 -12.37 3.06
C ASP A 32 32.48 -13.18 2.26
N TYR A 33 31.30 -13.47 2.82
CA TYR A 33 30.21 -14.08 2.05
C TYR A 33 29.80 -13.24 0.84
N VAL A 34 29.65 -11.92 1.03
CA VAL A 34 29.25 -11.03 -0.08
C VAL A 34 30.36 -10.94 -1.13
N LYS A 35 31.64 -10.89 -0.75
CA LYS A 35 32.77 -10.92 -1.71
C LYS A 35 32.76 -12.22 -2.52
N ASP A 36 32.53 -13.36 -1.87
CA ASP A 36 32.46 -14.65 -2.55
C ASP A 36 31.31 -14.73 -3.54
N ILE A 37 30.11 -14.24 -3.17
CA ILE A 37 28.96 -14.17 -4.04
C ILE A 37 29.23 -13.27 -5.25
N LEU A 38 29.93 -12.15 -5.05
CA LEU A 38 30.24 -11.20 -6.11
C LEU A 38 31.50 -11.55 -6.91
N LYS A 39 32.18 -12.63 -6.57
CA LYS A 39 33.44 -13.03 -7.24
C LYS A 39 33.21 -13.28 -8.73
N GLY A 40 33.94 -12.56 -9.56
CA GLY A 40 33.83 -12.64 -11.02
C GLY A 40 32.65 -11.85 -11.63
N CYS A 41 31.79 -11.26 -10.80
CA CYS A 41 30.73 -10.39 -11.27
C CYS A 41 31.31 -9.05 -11.72
N LYS A 42 30.91 -8.60 -12.92
CA LYS A 42 31.24 -7.27 -13.44
C LYS A 42 30.13 -6.26 -13.12
N LYS A 43 28.91 -6.72 -12.91
CA LYS A 43 27.74 -5.90 -12.64
C LYS A 43 26.91 -6.49 -11.51
N VAL A 44 26.32 -5.64 -10.68
CA VAL A 44 25.31 -5.99 -9.69
C VAL A 44 24.09 -5.10 -9.88
N GLY A 45 22.93 -5.74 -10.05
CA GLY A 45 21.65 -5.03 -10.14
C GLY A 45 21.07 -4.79 -8.73
N ILE A 46 20.55 -3.60 -8.51
CA ILE A 46 19.85 -3.23 -7.28
C ILE A 46 18.43 -2.75 -7.60
N ASN A 47 17.53 -2.88 -6.64
CA ASN A 47 16.23 -2.21 -6.70
C ASN A 47 16.41 -0.73 -6.35
N SER A 48 16.42 0.16 -7.35
CA SER A 48 16.71 1.58 -7.19
C SER A 48 15.67 2.31 -6.32
N ASP A 49 14.41 1.82 -6.26
CA ASP A 49 13.36 2.43 -5.45
C ASP A 49 13.51 2.15 -3.94
N ALA A 50 14.23 1.08 -3.59
CA ALA A 50 14.35 0.64 -2.20
C ALA A 50 15.79 0.61 -1.69
N ALA A 51 16.79 0.59 -2.57
CA ALA A 51 18.20 0.49 -2.19
C ALA A 51 18.73 1.80 -1.63
N LEU A 52 19.26 1.76 -0.42
CA LEU A 52 19.95 2.90 0.18
C LEU A 52 21.27 3.19 -0.57
N TYR A 53 21.65 4.46 -0.66
CA TYR A 53 22.94 4.88 -1.20
C TYR A 53 24.15 4.19 -0.51
N SER A 54 24.03 3.90 0.78
CA SER A 54 25.01 3.13 1.53
C SER A 54 25.21 1.71 0.99
N MET A 55 24.16 1.08 0.45
CA MET A 55 24.22 -0.24 -0.18
C MET A 55 25.01 -0.21 -1.49
N VAL A 56 24.83 0.82 -2.31
CA VAL A 56 25.64 1.04 -3.52
C VAL A 56 27.12 1.10 -3.18
N ASN A 57 27.47 1.93 -2.19
CA ASN A 57 28.85 2.07 -1.72
C ASN A 57 29.40 0.78 -1.08
N TYR A 58 28.53 0.02 -0.43
CA TYR A 58 28.89 -1.28 0.14
C TYR A 58 29.33 -2.26 -0.95
N PHE A 59 28.53 -2.44 -2.01
CA PHE A 59 28.89 -3.35 -3.11
C PHE A 59 30.19 -2.92 -3.81
N LYS A 60 30.41 -1.62 -4.04
CA LYS A 60 31.65 -1.11 -4.61
C LYS A 60 32.88 -1.41 -3.73
N ARG A 61 32.73 -1.43 -2.40
CA ARG A 61 33.80 -1.83 -1.47
C ARG A 61 34.05 -3.34 -1.46
N MET A 62 33.00 -4.14 -1.70
CA MET A 62 33.11 -5.61 -1.69
C MET A 62 33.75 -6.17 -2.95
N ASN A 63 33.60 -5.48 -4.08
CA ASN A 63 34.23 -5.85 -5.35
C ASN A 63 34.67 -4.58 -6.08
N ASP A 64 35.97 -4.34 -6.12
CA ASP A 64 36.56 -3.18 -6.82
C ASP A 64 36.30 -3.27 -8.32
N GLY A 65 35.80 -2.17 -8.88
CA GLY A 65 35.43 -2.09 -10.29
C GLY A 65 34.05 -2.66 -10.65
N ILE A 66 33.25 -3.13 -9.69
CA ILE A 66 31.89 -3.58 -9.98
C ILE A 66 31.00 -2.40 -10.41
N GLU A 67 30.28 -2.57 -11.49
CA GLU A 67 29.25 -1.64 -11.94
C GLU A 67 27.94 -1.93 -11.20
N VAL A 68 27.42 -0.94 -10.47
CA VAL A 68 26.09 -1.04 -9.84
C VAL A 68 25.05 -0.46 -10.80
N VAL A 69 24.09 -1.26 -11.21
CA VAL A 69 23.08 -0.91 -12.21
C VAL A 69 21.68 -1.01 -11.61
N ASP A 70 20.73 -0.25 -12.19
CA ASP A 70 19.34 -0.37 -11.85
C ASP A 70 18.75 -1.66 -12.42
N SER A 71 18.15 -2.49 -11.56
CA SER A 71 17.42 -3.72 -11.96
C SER A 71 15.89 -3.59 -11.79
N LEU A 72 15.39 -2.41 -11.40
CA LEU A 72 13.96 -2.19 -11.20
C LEU A 72 13.10 -2.59 -12.41
N PRO A 73 13.47 -2.31 -13.68
CA PRO A 73 12.70 -2.76 -14.83
C PRO A 73 12.54 -4.29 -14.91
N ALA A 74 13.59 -5.05 -14.57
CA ALA A 74 13.54 -6.51 -14.56
C ALA A 74 12.70 -7.05 -13.39
N ILE A 75 12.81 -6.40 -12.21
CA ILE A 75 12.01 -6.72 -11.04
C ILE A 75 10.53 -6.48 -11.37
N ASN A 76 10.18 -5.30 -11.90
CA ASN A 76 8.81 -4.95 -12.26
C ASN A 76 8.23 -5.89 -13.32
N ALA A 77 9.00 -6.29 -14.32
CA ALA A 77 8.56 -7.27 -15.32
C ALA A 77 8.17 -8.62 -14.68
N THR A 78 8.80 -8.97 -13.56
CA THR A 78 8.52 -10.22 -12.84
C THR A 78 7.32 -10.09 -11.91
N VAL A 79 7.23 -8.97 -11.13
CA VAL A 79 6.24 -8.83 -10.04
C VAL A 79 4.92 -8.23 -10.51
N ASN A 80 4.86 -7.56 -11.67
CA ASN A 80 3.64 -6.91 -12.15
C ASN A 80 2.55 -7.92 -12.53
N VAL A 81 2.92 -9.09 -13.05
CA VAL A 81 1.96 -10.16 -13.34
C VAL A 81 1.97 -11.14 -12.18
N LYS A 82 0.84 -11.22 -11.46
CA LYS A 82 0.71 -12.04 -10.25
C LYS A 82 0.38 -13.49 -10.60
N GLU A 83 1.00 -14.41 -9.88
CA GLU A 83 0.64 -15.83 -9.91
C GLU A 83 -0.66 -16.09 -9.14
N ARG A 84 -1.26 -17.26 -9.35
CA ARG A 84 -2.54 -17.62 -8.68
C ARG A 84 -2.46 -17.56 -7.15
N SER A 85 -1.36 -18.05 -6.58
CA SER A 85 -1.11 -18.04 -5.13
C SER A 85 -1.00 -16.62 -4.56
N GLU A 86 -0.45 -15.69 -5.34
CA GLU A 86 -0.37 -14.26 -4.98
C GLU A 86 -1.75 -13.62 -5.00
N ILE A 87 -2.55 -13.90 -6.05
CA ILE A 87 -3.94 -13.42 -6.17
C ILE A 87 -4.77 -13.92 -4.99
N ASP A 88 -4.66 -15.20 -4.62
CA ASP A 88 -5.38 -15.78 -3.49
C ASP A 88 -4.98 -15.10 -2.16
N THR A 89 -3.73 -14.69 -2.03
CA THR A 89 -3.23 -13.97 -0.85
C THR A 89 -3.73 -12.52 -0.82
N ILE A 90 -3.72 -11.82 -1.97
CA ILE A 90 -4.30 -10.48 -2.11
C ILE A 90 -5.80 -10.50 -1.79
N SER A 91 -6.52 -11.49 -2.32
CA SER A 91 -7.95 -11.66 -2.05
C SER A 91 -8.25 -11.77 -0.56
N LYS A 92 -7.43 -12.48 0.20
CA LYS A 92 -7.58 -12.55 1.67
C LYS A 92 -7.37 -11.21 2.35
N ALA A 93 -6.39 -10.41 1.90
CA ALA A 93 -6.20 -9.05 2.41
C ALA A 93 -7.43 -8.18 2.11
N CYS A 94 -7.98 -8.26 0.90
CA CYS A 94 -9.19 -7.55 0.50
C CYS A 94 -10.43 -8.00 1.31
N ASP A 95 -10.58 -9.30 1.57
CA ASP A 95 -11.67 -9.84 2.39
C ASP A 95 -11.64 -9.29 3.82
N ILE A 96 -10.44 -9.13 4.41
CA ILE A 96 -10.28 -8.55 5.75
C ILE A 96 -10.77 -7.09 5.73
N SER A 97 -10.29 -6.27 4.79
CA SER A 97 -10.70 -4.86 4.69
C SER A 97 -12.20 -4.72 4.38
N SER A 98 -12.75 -5.57 3.53
CA SER A 98 -14.19 -5.58 3.22
C SER A 98 -15.04 -5.88 4.45
N LYS A 99 -14.61 -6.80 5.32
CA LYS A 99 -15.28 -7.10 6.58
C LYS A 99 -15.23 -5.93 7.55
N VAL A 100 -14.10 -5.23 7.64
CA VAL A 100 -14.00 -4.00 8.45
C VAL A 100 -14.91 -2.92 7.88
N ALA A 101 -14.89 -2.70 6.56
CA ALA A 101 -15.76 -1.74 5.89
C ALA A 101 -17.24 -1.98 6.18
N SER A 102 -17.69 -3.24 6.22
CA SER A 102 -19.06 -3.59 6.52
C SER A 102 -19.48 -3.23 7.95
N LYS A 103 -18.52 -3.00 8.85
CA LYS A 103 -18.75 -2.66 10.25
C LYS A 103 -18.61 -1.15 10.54
N LEU A 104 -18.13 -0.36 9.60
CA LEU A 104 -18.00 1.09 9.78
C LEU A 104 -19.28 1.80 10.25
N PRO A 105 -20.50 1.45 9.74
CA PRO A 105 -21.72 2.07 10.23
C PRO A 105 -22.00 1.81 11.71
N GLU A 106 -21.47 0.72 12.28
CA GLU A 106 -21.63 0.37 13.69
C GLU A 106 -20.58 1.09 14.59
N MET A 107 -19.46 1.52 13.99
CA MET A 107 -18.36 2.19 14.68
C MET A 107 -18.55 3.72 14.80
N ILE A 108 -19.41 4.31 13.96
CA ILE A 108 -19.63 5.74 13.93
C ILE A 108 -20.85 6.15 14.76
N SER A 109 -20.67 7.16 15.58
CA SER A 109 -21.74 7.83 16.34
C SER A 109 -21.37 9.27 16.59
N GLU A 110 -22.37 10.11 16.93
CA GLU A 110 -22.09 11.49 17.27
C GLU A 110 -21.14 11.58 18.47
N GLY A 111 -20.06 12.34 18.31
CA GLY A 111 -19.06 12.55 19.35
C GLY A 111 -17.90 11.54 19.37
N VAL A 112 -17.91 10.46 18.57
CA VAL A 112 -16.74 9.59 18.43
C VAL A 112 -15.61 10.34 17.74
N SER A 113 -14.36 10.11 18.14
CA SER A 113 -13.20 10.74 17.51
C SER A 113 -12.63 9.90 16.35
N GLU A 114 -11.93 10.55 15.44
CA GLU A 114 -11.19 9.89 14.35
C GLU A 114 -10.21 8.86 14.90
N ALA A 115 -9.44 9.23 15.93
CA ALA A 115 -8.43 8.36 16.54
C ALA A 115 -9.05 7.10 17.19
N GLU A 116 -10.24 7.24 17.83
CA GLU A 116 -10.96 6.10 18.40
C GLU A 116 -11.37 5.11 17.31
N VAL A 117 -11.98 5.59 16.20
CA VAL A 117 -12.44 4.72 15.12
C VAL A 117 -11.26 4.10 14.37
N ALA A 118 -10.21 4.86 14.05
CA ALA A 118 -9.01 4.33 13.40
C ALA A 118 -8.39 3.19 14.23
N SER A 119 -8.28 3.39 15.55
CA SER A 119 -7.74 2.36 16.46
C SER A 119 -8.60 1.08 16.47
N GLU A 120 -9.93 1.22 16.48
CA GLU A 120 -10.84 0.07 16.43
C GLU A 120 -10.72 -0.69 15.12
N MET A 121 -10.62 0.02 13.98
CA MET A 121 -10.40 -0.56 12.66
C MET A 121 -9.10 -1.37 12.62
N ASP A 122 -8.01 -0.84 13.15
CA ASP A 122 -6.70 -1.50 13.20
C ASP A 122 -6.74 -2.80 14.03
N VAL A 123 -7.37 -2.73 15.20
CA VAL A 123 -7.59 -3.92 16.06
C VAL A 123 -8.45 -4.95 15.33
N MET A 124 -9.50 -4.52 14.65
CA MET A 124 -10.38 -5.43 13.91
C MET A 124 -9.66 -6.11 12.75
N MET A 125 -8.86 -5.39 11.95
CA MET A 125 -8.05 -6.00 10.88
C MET A 125 -7.14 -7.10 11.43
N ARG A 126 -6.48 -6.87 12.57
CA ARG A 126 -5.64 -7.90 13.22
C ARG A 126 -6.43 -9.10 13.73
N ARG A 127 -7.60 -8.88 14.35
CA ARG A 127 -8.48 -9.98 14.81
C ARG A 127 -9.00 -10.85 13.67
N LEU A 128 -9.15 -10.27 12.48
CA LEU A 128 -9.55 -10.98 11.27
C LEU A 128 -8.39 -11.73 10.58
N GLY A 129 -7.18 -11.68 11.14
CA GLY A 129 -6.01 -12.42 10.66
C GLY A 129 -5.02 -11.58 9.85
N GLY A 130 -5.20 -10.27 9.78
CA GLY A 130 -4.23 -9.36 9.19
C GLY A 130 -2.92 -9.32 10.00
N THR A 131 -1.80 -9.29 9.32
CA THR A 131 -0.47 -9.22 9.95
C THR A 131 -0.01 -7.79 10.26
N GLY A 132 -0.78 -6.80 9.82
CA GLY A 132 -0.55 -5.36 10.03
C GLY A 132 -1.42 -4.53 9.11
N ASN A 133 -1.30 -3.22 9.23
CA ASN A 133 -1.90 -2.29 8.30
C ASN A 133 -1.05 -2.24 7.02
N ALA A 134 -1.69 -2.01 5.88
CA ALA A 134 -1.03 -1.80 4.59
C ALA A 134 -0.28 -0.46 4.57
N PHE A 135 -0.92 0.55 5.15
CA PHE A 135 -0.46 1.92 5.40
C PHE A 135 -1.14 2.46 6.66
N ASP A 136 -0.79 3.66 7.09
CA ASP A 136 -1.41 4.28 8.26
C ASP A 136 -2.89 4.56 7.97
N THR A 137 -3.77 4.04 8.83
CA THR A 137 -5.22 4.17 8.66
C THR A 137 -5.64 5.62 8.72
N ILE A 138 -6.37 6.09 7.73
CA ILE A 138 -6.99 7.40 7.69
C ILE A 138 -8.45 7.27 8.13
N ALA A 139 -8.83 8.03 9.16
CA ALA A 139 -10.21 8.34 9.51
C ALA A 139 -10.32 9.86 9.55
N ALA A 140 -11.06 10.45 8.62
CA ALA A 140 -11.12 11.89 8.43
C ALA A 140 -12.58 12.34 8.43
N PHE A 141 -12.94 13.20 9.40
CA PHE A 141 -14.32 13.61 9.63
C PHE A 141 -14.56 15.07 9.27
N GLY A 142 -15.77 15.37 8.79
CA GLY A 142 -16.19 16.71 8.47
C GLY A 142 -15.21 17.45 7.56
N PRO A 143 -14.63 18.60 7.99
CA PRO A 143 -13.70 19.37 7.16
C PRO A 143 -12.40 18.62 6.82
N TYR A 144 -11.96 17.72 7.68
CA TYR A 144 -10.74 16.93 7.47
C TYR A 144 -10.89 15.87 6.37
N SER A 145 -12.12 15.48 5.99
CA SER A 145 -12.36 14.58 4.87
C SER A 145 -11.90 15.14 3.51
N ALA A 146 -11.50 16.40 3.46
CA ALA A 146 -10.89 17.02 2.28
C ALA A 146 -9.36 16.94 2.24
N GLU A 147 -8.72 16.37 3.27
CA GLU A 147 -7.26 16.23 3.36
C GLU A 147 -6.84 14.80 2.95
N PRO A 148 -6.20 14.61 1.76
CA PRO A 148 -5.91 13.27 1.24
C PRO A 148 -5.02 12.41 2.15
N HIS A 149 -4.11 13.04 2.90
CA HIS A 149 -3.17 12.35 3.82
C HIS A 149 -3.39 12.78 5.27
N HIS A 150 -4.66 12.86 5.67
CA HIS A 150 -5.03 13.23 7.03
C HIS A 150 -4.53 12.19 8.05
N THR A 151 -4.02 12.67 9.18
CA THR A 151 -3.71 11.81 10.32
C THR A 151 -4.83 11.89 11.33
N PRO A 152 -5.46 10.76 11.72
CA PRO A 152 -6.57 10.74 12.66
C PRO A 152 -6.26 11.50 13.96
N CYS A 153 -7.15 12.38 14.36
CA CYS A 153 -7.00 13.26 15.53
C CYS A 153 -8.21 13.18 16.47
N ASP A 154 -8.29 14.11 17.44
CA ASP A 154 -9.39 14.18 18.39
C ASP A 154 -10.65 14.89 17.86
N TYR A 155 -10.73 15.16 16.54
CA TYR A 155 -11.95 15.71 15.97
C TYR A 155 -13.11 14.74 16.19
N ARG A 156 -14.23 15.28 16.66
CA ARG A 156 -15.41 14.50 17.01
C ARG A 156 -16.48 14.62 15.94
N LEU A 157 -16.94 13.47 15.46
CA LEU A 157 -17.95 13.37 14.42
C LEU A 157 -19.25 14.05 14.83
N LYS A 158 -19.82 14.85 13.94
CA LYS A 158 -21.07 15.60 14.12
C LYS A 158 -22.10 15.19 13.07
N ARG A 159 -23.35 15.39 13.39
CA ARG A 159 -24.43 15.16 12.41
C ARG A 159 -24.28 16.06 11.19
N GLY A 160 -24.39 15.46 10.02
CA GLY A 160 -24.17 16.11 8.72
C GLY A 160 -22.74 16.01 8.20
N ASP A 161 -21.79 15.58 9.03
CA ASP A 161 -20.40 15.35 8.59
C ASP A 161 -20.30 14.12 7.67
N ALA A 162 -19.36 14.19 6.73
CA ALA A 162 -18.79 13.02 6.11
C ALA A 162 -17.78 12.39 7.06
N ALA A 163 -17.76 11.07 7.12
CA ALA A 163 -16.73 10.25 7.71
C ALA A 163 -16.07 9.46 6.59
N LEU A 164 -14.87 9.87 6.20
CA LEU A 164 -14.04 9.21 5.20
C LEU A 164 -13.07 8.29 5.91
N PHE A 165 -12.96 7.07 5.42
CA PHE A 165 -12.05 6.05 5.90
C PHE A 165 -11.24 5.53 4.73
N ASP A 166 -9.91 5.60 4.84
CA ASP A 166 -8.98 5.03 3.88
C ASP A 166 -7.99 4.13 4.62
N PHE A 167 -8.02 2.84 4.30
CA PHE A 167 -7.33 1.82 5.07
C PHE A 167 -7.07 0.56 4.26
N GLY A 168 -6.12 -0.22 4.73
CA GLY A 168 -5.80 -1.49 4.12
C GLY A 168 -5.22 -2.49 5.10
N SER A 169 -5.52 -3.76 4.90
CA SER A 169 -4.93 -4.85 5.67
C SER A 169 -3.74 -5.46 4.93
N ARG A 170 -2.73 -5.89 5.70
CA ARG A 170 -1.64 -6.72 5.20
C ARG A 170 -1.89 -8.18 5.55
N PHE A 171 -1.80 -9.06 4.56
CA PHE A 171 -1.87 -10.51 4.75
C PHE A 171 -0.83 -11.19 3.87
N GLY A 172 0.00 -12.07 4.45
CA GLY A 172 1.03 -12.80 3.69
C GLY A 172 1.99 -11.89 2.91
N ARG A 173 2.30 -10.68 3.42
CA ARG A 173 3.09 -9.61 2.79
C ARG A 173 2.40 -8.86 1.64
N TYR A 174 1.18 -9.22 1.27
CA TYR A 174 0.35 -8.48 0.31
C TYR A 174 -0.60 -7.54 1.05
N CYS A 175 -0.96 -6.45 0.38
CA CYS A 175 -1.77 -5.39 0.93
C CYS A 175 -3.08 -5.26 0.16
N SER A 176 -4.15 -4.89 0.87
CA SER A 176 -5.35 -4.31 0.30
C SER A 176 -5.34 -2.81 0.50
N ASP A 177 -6.19 -2.13 -0.25
CA ASP A 177 -6.39 -0.69 -0.21
C ASP A 177 -7.88 -0.41 -0.46
N LEU A 178 -8.54 0.31 0.45
CA LEU A 178 -9.98 0.50 0.41
C LEU A 178 -10.40 1.82 1.05
N THR A 179 -11.06 2.68 0.27
CA THR A 179 -11.69 3.89 0.80
C THR A 179 -13.21 3.74 0.90
N ARG A 180 -13.80 4.26 1.98
CA ARG A 180 -15.25 4.39 2.18
C ARG A 180 -15.58 5.74 2.78
N THR A 181 -16.67 6.33 2.28
CA THR A 181 -17.25 7.55 2.86
C THR A 181 -18.67 7.26 3.31
N ILE A 182 -18.99 7.63 4.54
CA ILE A 182 -20.29 7.47 5.19
C ILE A 182 -20.71 8.83 5.75
N PHE A 183 -22.00 9.11 5.80
CA PHE A 183 -22.51 10.33 6.42
C PHE A 183 -23.21 10.02 7.74
N LEU A 184 -22.93 10.80 8.76
CA LEU A 184 -23.68 10.73 10.01
C LEU A 184 -24.92 11.63 9.93
N GLY A 185 -26.05 11.04 9.59
CA GLY A 185 -27.29 11.79 9.32
C GLY A 185 -27.33 12.34 7.90
N GLU A 186 -28.05 13.45 7.69
CA GLU A 186 -28.26 14.03 6.36
C GLU A 186 -27.14 15.03 6.04
N PRO A 187 -26.34 14.80 4.98
CA PRO A 187 -25.30 15.76 4.57
C PRO A 187 -25.91 16.95 3.85
N VAL A 188 -25.15 18.05 3.75
CA VAL A 188 -25.52 19.15 2.89
C VAL A 188 -25.57 18.71 1.42
N GLU A 189 -26.51 19.27 0.64
CA GLU A 189 -26.80 18.85 -0.74
C GLU A 189 -25.55 18.85 -1.64
N LYS A 190 -24.69 19.86 -1.49
CA LYS A 190 -23.41 19.91 -2.25
C LYS A 190 -22.51 18.71 -1.99
N LEU A 191 -22.45 18.23 -0.75
CA LEU A 191 -21.61 17.11 -0.36
C LEU A 191 -22.19 15.78 -0.87
N LYS A 192 -23.51 15.63 -0.79
CA LYS A 192 -24.22 14.50 -1.37
C LYS A 192 -24.00 14.40 -2.88
N ARG A 193 -24.14 15.52 -3.57
CA ARG A 193 -23.90 15.59 -5.03
C ARG A 193 -22.45 15.25 -5.38
N ALA A 194 -21.46 15.75 -4.60
CA ALA A 194 -20.06 15.39 -4.81
C ALA A 194 -19.83 13.88 -4.66
N TYR A 195 -20.42 13.27 -3.63
CA TYR A 195 -20.35 11.83 -3.42
C TYR A 195 -20.90 11.04 -4.62
N GLU A 196 -22.08 11.40 -5.13
CA GLU A 196 -22.69 10.73 -6.27
C GLU A 196 -21.83 10.86 -7.55
N ILE A 197 -21.23 12.03 -7.78
CA ILE A 197 -20.34 12.24 -8.92
C ILE A 197 -19.07 11.40 -8.80
N VAL A 198 -18.47 11.35 -7.61
CA VAL A 198 -17.26 10.54 -7.37
C VAL A 198 -17.57 9.05 -7.52
N LEU A 199 -18.72 8.58 -7.03
CA LEU A 199 -19.16 7.20 -7.22
C LEU A 199 -19.29 6.83 -8.71
N ASN A 200 -19.97 7.66 -9.47
CA ASN A 200 -20.13 7.45 -10.92
C ASN A 200 -18.78 7.49 -11.66
N ALA A 201 -17.87 8.38 -11.24
CA ALA A 201 -16.52 8.47 -11.80
C ALA A 201 -15.70 7.22 -11.52
N GLN A 202 -15.77 6.69 -10.28
CA GLN A 202 -15.14 5.43 -9.90
C GLN A 202 -15.66 4.26 -10.75
N GLU A 203 -16.98 4.14 -10.90
CA GLU A 203 -17.60 3.11 -11.72
C GLU A 203 -17.14 3.19 -13.18
N ALA A 204 -17.08 4.39 -13.76
CA ALA A 204 -16.58 4.61 -15.13
C ALA A 204 -15.10 4.17 -15.27
N GLY A 205 -14.26 4.45 -14.29
CA GLY A 205 -12.87 3.97 -14.24
C GLY A 205 -12.78 2.45 -14.15
N ILE A 206 -13.59 1.82 -13.30
CA ILE A 206 -13.65 0.36 -13.17
C ILE A 206 -14.08 -0.29 -14.48
N GLU A 207 -15.13 0.20 -15.12
CA GLU A 207 -15.61 -0.31 -16.41
C GLU A 207 -14.57 -0.17 -17.54
N ARG A 208 -13.73 0.87 -17.47
CA ARG A 208 -12.64 1.06 -18.42
C ARG A 208 -11.45 0.14 -18.18
N THR A 209 -11.30 -0.38 -16.96
CA THR A 209 -10.22 -1.27 -16.56
C THR A 209 -10.41 -2.66 -17.15
N ARG A 210 -9.67 -2.95 -18.23
CA ARG A 210 -9.72 -4.23 -18.96
C ARG A 210 -8.37 -4.54 -19.60
N PRO A 211 -8.08 -5.79 -19.95
CA PRO A 211 -6.85 -6.16 -20.65
C PRO A 211 -6.61 -5.30 -21.89
N GLY A 212 -5.43 -4.69 -22.00
CA GLY A 212 -5.04 -3.81 -23.11
C GLY A 212 -5.45 -2.34 -22.96
N ALA A 213 -6.23 -1.97 -21.95
CA ALA A 213 -6.51 -0.56 -21.66
C ALA A 213 -5.25 0.16 -21.16
N LYS A 214 -5.07 1.41 -21.58
CA LYS A 214 -4.00 2.26 -21.05
C LYS A 214 -4.45 2.86 -19.71
N ALA A 215 -3.54 2.94 -18.73
CA ALA A 215 -3.85 3.59 -17.44
C ALA A 215 -4.37 5.03 -17.61
N SER A 216 -3.82 5.78 -18.59
CA SER A 216 -4.30 7.13 -18.91
C SER A 216 -5.75 7.18 -19.43
N GLU A 217 -6.25 6.11 -20.05
CA GLU A 217 -7.65 6.03 -20.48
C GLU A 217 -8.60 5.73 -19.32
N VAL A 218 -8.10 4.99 -18.31
CA VAL A 218 -8.84 4.72 -17.07
C VAL A 218 -8.96 6.01 -16.26
N ASP A 219 -7.85 6.72 -16.06
CA ASP A 219 -7.86 8.04 -15.40
C ASP A 219 -8.76 9.05 -16.12
N ALA A 220 -8.67 9.13 -17.45
CA ALA A 220 -9.49 10.05 -18.25
C ALA A 220 -10.98 9.78 -18.07
N ALA A 221 -11.42 8.53 -18.02
CA ALA A 221 -12.82 8.16 -17.84
C ALA A 221 -13.42 8.74 -16.54
N ALA A 222 -12.68 8.67 -15.44
CA ALA A 222 -13.11 9.24 -14.17
C ALA A 222 -12.98 10.77 -14.15
N ARG A 223 -11.86 11.30 -14.62
CA ARG A 223 -11.54 12.72 -14.61
C ARG A 223 -12.50 13.57 -15.48
N GLU A 224 -12.76 13.12 -16.69
CA GLU A 224 -13.66 13.82 -17.60
C GLU A 224 -15.08 13.92 -17.03
N LEU A 225 -15.55 12.89 -16.33
CA LEU A 225 -16.85 12.90 -15.68
C LEU A 225 -16.88 13.97 -14.57
N ILE A 226 -15.88 14.02 -13.68
CA ILE A 226 -15.79 15.03 -12.62
C ILE A 226 -15.66 16.44 -13.23
N ASP A 227 -14.79 16.60 -14.23
CA ASP A 227 -14.52 17.90 -14.87
C ASP A 227 -15.70 18.41 -15.72
N SER A 228 -16.67 17.57 -16.04
CA SER A 228 -17.93 18.00 -16.68
C SER A 228 -18.91 18.66 -15.71
N THR A 229 -18.60 18.70 -14.42
CA THR A 229 -19.44 19.24 -13.35
C THR A 229 -18.87 20.52 -12.74
N GLU A 230 -19.59 21.07 -11.75
CA GLU A 230 -19.13 22.20 -10.93
C GLU A 230 -17.88 21.88 -10.08
N PHE A 231 -17.47 20.62 -9.98
CA PHE A 231 -16.27 20.15 -9.28
C PHE A 231 -15.04 20.06 -10.17
N LYS A 232 -15.09 20.63 -11.37
CA LYS A 232 -13.96 20.68 -12.32
C LYS A 232 -12.67 21.14 -11.65
N GLY A 233 -11.61 20.38 -11.88
CA GLY A 233 -10.26 20.67 -11.36
C GLY A 233 -10.06 20.35 -9.89
N LEU A 234 -11.05 19.80 -9.18
CA LEU A 234 -10.92 19.39 -7.78
C LEU A 234 -10.39 17.95 -7.62
N PHE A 235 -10.39 17.16 -8.69
CA PHE A 235 -9.77 15.84 -8.69
C PHE A 235 -8.25 15.98 -8.91
N ILE A 236 -7.51 16.18 -7.84
CA ILE A 236 -6.06 16.45 -7.84
C ILE A 236 -5.19 15.19 -7.81
N HIS A 237 -5.78 14.04 -7.54
CA HIS A 237 -5.10 12.75 -7.52
C HIS A 237 -5.14 12.08 -8.91
N SER A 238 -4.23 11.13 -9.19
CA SER A 238 -4.35 10.21 -10.33
C SER A 238 -5.17 8.98 -9.95
N PHE A 239 -5.79 8.40 -10.95
CA PHE A 239 -6.56 7.16 -10.80
C PHE A 239 -5.62 5.94 -10.83
#